data_14d0dcb558e504fd2aba1fb07ef5f043
#
_entry.id   14d0dcb558e504fd2aba1fb07ef5f043
#
_cell.length_a   1.000
_cell.length_b   1.000
_cell.length_c   1.000
_cell.angle_alpha   90.00
_cell.angle_beta   90.00
_cell.angle_gamma   90.00
#
_symmetry.space_group_name_H-M   'P 1'
#
loop_
_entity.id
_entity.type
_entity.pdbx_description
1 polymer ?
#
loop_
_entity_poly.entity_id
_entity_poly.type
_entity_poly.pdbx_seq_one_letter_code
_entity_poly.pdbx_strand_id
1 'polypeptide(L)'
;AHRGITKHYPASGLDKLFAAALQAVQEAPDNSLVFVNFVDFDSSFGHRRDVEGYGEGLEYFDDRLPELLRLLKQDDLLLVTADHGCDPTWSGSDHTREKTSGLVFW
;
A
#
# COMPACT_ATOMS: atom_id res chain seq x y z
N ALA A 1 7.90 -6.00 18.96
CA ALA A 1 7.12 -5.51 17.82
C ALA A 1 5.68 -6.07 17.91
N HIS A 2 4.75 -5.51 17.16
CA HIS A 2 3.32 -5.94 17.09
C HIS A 2 2.48 -5.71 18.36
N ARG A 3 2.90 -4.87 19.29
CA ARG A 3 2.03 -4.46 20.40
C ARG A 3 0.86 -3.62 19.88
N GLY A 4 -0.36 -3.94 20.34
CA GLY A 4 -1.59 -3.23 19.92
C GLY A 4 -2.21 -3.74 18.62
N ILE A 5 -1.60 -4.73 17.95
CA ILE A 5 -2.17 -5.37 16.77
C ILE A 5 -3.02 -6.55 17.21
N THR A 6 -4.32 -6.51 16.89
CA THR A 6 -5.27 -7.57 17.25
C THR A 6 -5.29 -8.72 16.25
N LYS A 7 -5.02 -8.44 14.98
CA LYS A 7 -4.95 -9.45 13.92
C LYS A 7 -3.86 -9.11 12.91
N HIS A 8 -3.11 -10.10 12.49
CA HIS A 8 -2.04 -9.95 11.51
C HIS A 8 -2.30 -10.85 10.29
N TYR A 9 -2.09 -10.30 9.10
CA TYR A 9 -2.26 -10.99 7.81
C TYR A 9 -0.91 -11.02 7.10
N PRO A 10 -0.10 -12.08 7.30
CA PRO A 10 1.21 -12.18 6.65
C PRO A 10 1.06 -12.39 5.15
N ALA A 11 1.69 -11.53 4.36
CA ALA A 11 1.71 -11.62 2.91
C ALA A 11 3.01 -11.01 2.36
N SER A 12 3.41 -11.42 1.16
CA SER A 12 4.58 -10.91 0.45
C SER A 12 4.29 -10.86 -1.04
N GLY A 13 4.66 -9.77 -1.69
CA GLY A 13 4.35 -9.46 -3.08
C GLY A 13 3.02 -8.72 -3.23
N LEU A 14 2.93 -7.83 -4.23
CA LEU A 14 1.80 -6.92 -4.41
C LEU A 14 0.45 -7.64 -4.47
N ASP A 15 0.37 -8.74 -5.21
CA ASP A 15 -0.86 -9.52 -5.39
C ASP A 15 -1.39 -10.10 -4.08
N LYS A 16 -0.50 -10.70 -3.29
CA LYS A 16 -0.84 -11.29 -1.99
C LYS A 16 -1.12 -10.25 -0.93
N LEU A 17 -0.35 -9.14 -0.93
CA LEU A 17 -0.60 -8.01 -0.05
C LEU A 17 -1.96 -7.38 -0.34
N PHE A 18 -2.32 -7.23 -1.61
CA PHE A 18 -3.62 -6.69 -1.99
C PHE A 18 -4.77 -7.63 -1.58
N ALA A 19 -4.61 -8.93 -1.82
CA ALA A 19 -5.60 -9.94 -1.39
C ALA A 19 -5.77 -9.94 0.14
N ALA A 20 -4.67 -9.84 0.89
CA ALA A 20 -4.70 -9.73 2.35
C ALA A 20 -5.38 -8.43 2.82
N ALA A 21 -5.17 -7.32 2.11
CA ALA A 21 -5.85 -6.05 2.40
C ALA A 21 -7.37 -6.17 2.22
N LEU A 22 -7.83 -6.75 1.11
CA LEU A 22 -9.25 -7.00 0.86
C LEU A 22 -9.86 -7.87 1.97
N GLN A 23 -9.17 -8.96 2.34
CA GLN A 23 -9.61 -9.83 3.42
C GLN A 23 -9.69 -9.10 4.76
N ALA A 24 -8.67 -8.32 5.10
CA ALA A 24 -8.62 -7.55 6.34
C ALA A 24 -9.78 -6.55 6.44
N VAL A 25 -10.07 -5.83 5.35
CA VAL A 25 -11.20 -4.88 5.31
C VAL A 25 -12.54 -5.59 5.45
N GLN A 26 -12.72 -6.74 4.79
CA GLN A 26 -13.96 -7.54 4.90
C GLN A 26 -14.20 -8.07 6.31
N GLU A 27 -13.14 -8.47 7.01
CA GLU A 27 -13.22 -9.10 8.34
C GLU A 27 -13.15 -8.08 9.48
N ALA A 28 -12.75 -6.83 9.22
CA ALA A 28 -12.57 -5.82 10.24
C ALA A 28 -13.91 -5.49 10.93
N PRO A 29 -13.98 -5.57 12.28
CA PRO A 29 -15.12 -5.09 13.00
C PRO A 29 -15.23 -3.56 12.94
N ASP A 30 -16.39 -3.03 13.28
CA ASP A 30 -16.58 -1.57 13.34
C ASP A 30 -15.59 -0.92 14.34
N ASN A 31 -15.20 0.33 14.05
CA ASN A 31 -14.20 1.08 14.82
C ASN A 31 -12.80 0.45 14.82
N SER A 32 -12.42 -0.19 13.71
CA SER A 32 -11.09 -0.75 13.50
C SER A 32 -10.21 0.18 12.69
N LEU A 33 -8.89 0.05 12.87
CA LEU A 33 -7.89 0.53 11.96
C LEU A 33 -7.29 -0.65 11.20
N VAL A 34 -7.37 -0.64 9.87
CA VAL A 34 -6.67 -1.58 8.99
C VAL A 34 -5.48 -0.85 8.39
N PHE A 35 -4.28 -1.37 8.62
CA PHE A 35 -3.03 -0.82 8.09
C PHE A 35 -2.36 -1.83 7.17
N VAL A 36 -2.00 -1.39 5.97
CA VAL A 36 -1.30 -2.22 4.97
C VAL A 36 -0.06 -1.47 4.49
N ASN A 37 1.07 -2.17 4.43
CA ASN A 37 2.29 -1.65 3.83
C ASN A 37 2.61 -2.45 2.56
N PHE A 38 2.55 -1.77 1.40
CA PHE A 38 2.97 -2.33 0.11
C PHE A 38 4.47 -2.11 -0.08
N VAL A 39 5.27 -2.85 0.67
CA VAL A 39 6.72 -2.68 0.80
C VAL A 39 7.48 -2.88 -0.52
N ASP A 40 6.88 -3.52 -1.52
CA ASP A 40 7.52 -3.77 -2.82
C ASP A 40 7.93 -2.46 -3.53
N PHE A 41 7.16 -1.39 -3.36
CA PHE A 41 7.50 -0.08 -3.93
C PHE A 41 8.83 0.47 -3.40
N ASP A 42 9.16 0.17 -2.16
CA ASP A 42 10.46 0.51 -1.58
C ASP A 42 11.53 -0.55 -1.88
N SER A 43 11.33 -1.76 -1.41
CA SER A 43 12.36 -2.80 -1.39
C SER A 43 12.65 -3.43 -2.74
N SER A 44 11.62 -3.67 -3.56
CA SER A 44 11.75 -4.37 -4.84
C SER A 44 11.96 -3.42 -6.01
N PHE A 45 11.33 -2.25 -5.99
CA PHE A 45 11.38 -1.30 -7.10
C PHE A 45 12.21 -0.06 -6.77
N GLY A 46 12.02 0.55 -5.62
CA GLY A 46 12.66 1.80 -5.21
C GLY A 46 14.18 1.66 -5.04
N HIS A 47 14.62 0.88 -4.08
CA HIS A 47 16.04 0.65 -3.80
C HIS A 47 16.78 -0.01 -4.96
N ARG A 48 16.10 -0.79 -5.78
CA ARG A 48 16.67 -1.44 -6.96
C ARG A 48 16.65 -0.59 -8.21
N ARG A 49 16.04 0.59 -8.16
CA ARG A 49 15.87 1.48 -9.33
C ARG A 49 15.19 0.79 -10.51
N ASP A 50 14.25 -0.11 -10.20
CA ASP A 50 13.42 -0.79 -11.17
C ASP A 50 12.26 0.13 -11.59
N VAL A 51 12.53 1.01 -12.55
CA VAL A 51 11.56 2.00 -13.04
C VAL A 51 10.34 1.33 -13.64
N GLU A 52 10.56 0.28 -14.43
CA GLU A 52 9.50 -0.47 -15.10
C GLU A 52 8.61 -1.19 -14.06
N GLY A 53 9.22 -1.94 -13.15
CA GLY A 53 8.49 -2.62 -12.07
C GLY A 53 7.75 -1.64 -11.15
N TYR A 54 8.30 -0.45 -10.91
CA TYR A 54 7.62 0.60 -10.13
C TYR A 54 6.35 1.08 -10.85
N GLY A 55 6.46 1.36 -12.16
CA GLY A 55 5.33 1.77 -13.00
C GLY A 55 4.26 0.70 -13.09
N GLU A 56 4.63 -0.54 -13.40
CA GLU A 56 3.72 -1.68 -13.46
C GLU A 56 3.02 -1.93 -12.10
N GLY A 57 3.75 -1.75 -11.01
CA GLY A 57 3.21 -1.85 -9.65
C GLY A 57 2.13 -0.81 -9.37
N LEU A 58 2.35 0.44 -9.80
CA LEU A 58 1.34 1.51 -9.66
C LEU A 58 0.10 1.23 -10.51
N GLU A 59 0.27 0.81 -11.75
CA GLU A 59 -0.84 0.41 -12.64
C GLU A 59 -1.62 -0.76 -12.03
N TYR A 60 -0.93 -1.78 -11.52
CA TYR A 60 -1.55 -2.90 -10.82
C TYR A 60 -2.38 -2.46 -9.61
N PHE A 61 -1.83 -1.55 -8.80
CA PHE A 61 -2.54 -1.02 -7.63
C PHE A 61 -3.79 -0.23 -8.06
N ASP A 62 -3.66 0.61 -9.08
CA ASP A 62 -4.77 1.42 -9.61
C ASP A 62 -5.89 0.55 -10.16
N ASP A 63 -5.56 -0.46 -10.94
CA ASP A 63 -6.52 -1.44 -11.50
C ASP A 63 -7.29 -2.20 -10.41
N ARG A 64 -6.63 -2.48 -9.27
CA ARG A 64 -7.23 -3.20 -8.15
C ARG A 64 -7.96 -2.31 -7.14
N LEU A 65 -7.63 -1.03 -7.09
CA LEU A 65 -8.20 -0.07 -6.13
C LEU A 65 -9.75 -0.06 -6.11
N PRO A 66 -10.45 -0.17 -7.25
CA PRO A 66 -11.91 -0.26 -7.24
C PRO A 66 -12.48 -1.44 -6.44
N GLU A 67 -11.75 -2.55 -6.33
CA GLU A 67 -12.18 -3.69 -5.49
C GLU A 67 -12.20 -3.29 -4.01
N LEU A 68 -11.17 -2.58 -3.56
CA LEU A 68 -11.08 -2.08 -2.19
C LEU A 68 -12.16 -1.02 -1.91
N LEU A 69 -12.35 -0.08 -2.84
CA LEU A 69 -13.37 0.97 -2.70
C LEU A 69 -14.79 0.41 -2.58
N ARG A 70 -15.09 -0.69 -3.28
CA ARG A 70 -16.41 -1.36 -3.17
C ARG A 70 -16.67 -2.02 -1.81
N LEU A 71 -15.62 -2.30 -1.03
CA LEU A 71 -15.75 -2.87 0.31
C LEU A 71 -15.99 -1.82 1.40
N LEU A 72 -15.74 -0.54 1.10
CA LEU A 72 -15.93 0.55 2.07
C LEU A 72 -17.41 0.71 2.40
N LYS A 73 -17.70 0.81 3.68
CA LYS A 73 -19.03 1.14 4.20
C LYS A 73 -19.22 2.66 4.24
N GLN A 74 -20.43 3.11 4.55
CA GLN A 74 -20.82 4.53 4.53
C GLN A 74 -19.92 5.44 5.38
N ASP A 75 -19.45 4.95 6.53
CA ASP A 75 -18.64 5.73 7.47
C ASP A 75 -17.14 5.34 7.47
N ASP A 76 -16.72 4.58 6.47
CA ASP A 76 -15.31 4.20 6.34
C ASP A 76 -14.51 5.32 5.67
N LEU A 77 -13.24 5.43 6.06
CA LEU A 77 -12.25 6.31 5.48
C LEU A 77 -11.08 5.48 4.95
N LEU A 78 -10.75 5.64 3.68
CA LEU A 78 -9.53 5.09 3.09
C LEU A 78 -8.52 6.21 2.87
N LEU A 79 -7.32 6.02 3.41
CA LEU A 79 -6.17 6.88 3.16
C LEU A 79 -5.07 6.08 2.45
N VAL A 80 -4.62 6.55 1.29
CA VAL A 80 -3.47 6.01 0.57
C VAL A 80 -2.36 7.05 0.59
N THR A 81 -1.22 6.68 1.15
CA THR A 81 -0.07 7.59 1.28
C THR A 81 1.24 6.81 1.26
N ALA A 82 2.35 7.48 1.43
CA ALA A 82 3.67 6.88 1.61
C ALA A 82 4.38 7.54 2.79
N ASP A 83 5.34 6.85 3.39
CA ASP A 83 6.17 7.33 4.49
C ASP A 83 7.35 8.19 4.01
N HIS A 84 7.78 8.01 2.75
CA HIS A 84 8.79 8.83 2.09
C HIS A 84 8.59 8.85 0.58
N GLY A 85 9.29 9.75 -0.10
CA GLY A 85 9.34 9.82 -1.55
C GLY A 85 10.24 8.77 -2.17
N CYS A 86 10.04 8.50 -3.45
CA CYS A 86 10.92 7.66 -4.25
C CYS A 86 10.94 8.14 -5.70
N ASP A 87 12.15 8.39 -6.22
CA ASP A 87 12.40 8.56 -7.65
C ASP A 87 13.24 7.35 -8.14
N PRO A 88 12.62 6.37 -8.77
CA PRO A 88 13.33 5.18 -9.23
C PRO A 88 14.28 5.47 -10.41
N THR A 89 14.28 6.69 -10.96
CA THR A 89 15.22 7.12 -12.00
C THR A 89 16.49 7.76 -11.44
N TRP A 90 16.51 8.07 -10.13
CA TRP A 90 17.65 8.72 -9.51
C TRP A 90 18.85 7.76 -9.35
N SER A 91 20.06 8.33 -9.30
CA SER A 91 21.28 7.55 -9.06
C SER A 91 21.34 7.02 -7.62
N GLY A 92 22.08 5.92 -7.42
CA GLY A 92 22.22 5.31 -6.09
C GLY A 92 21.05 4.39 -5.74
N SER A 93 20.96 4.02 -4.46
CA SER A 93 19.96 3.10 -3.94
C SER A 93 19.24 3.60 -2.69
N ASP A 94 19.52 4.82 -2.25
CA ASP A 94 18.88 5.41 -1.06
C ASP A 94 17.51 6.00 -1.41
N HIS A 95 16.75 6.32 -0.37
CA HIS A 95 15.50 7.07 -0.50
C HIS A 95 15.76 8.43 -1.15
N THR A 96 14.77 8.94 -1.83
CA THR A 96 14.85 10.25 -2.49
C THR A 96 13.89 11.24 -1.84
N ARG A 97 13.98 12.53 -2.19
CA ARG A 97 13.33 13.64 -1.48
C ARG A 97 11.97 14.05 -2.04
N GLU A 98 11.44 13.30 -2.99
CA GLU A 98 10.17 13.61 -3.62
C GLU A 98 9.03 13.64 -2.59
N LYS A 99 8.03 14.46 -2.86
CA LYS A 99 6.85 14.52 -2.00
C LYS A 99 6.06 13.21 -2.07
N THR A 100 5.52 12.81 -0.94
CA THR A 100 4.60 11.68 -0.87
C THR A 100 3.23 12.07 -1.43
N SER A 101 2.56 11.12 -2.05
CA SER A 101 1.16 11.27 -2.45
C SER A 101 0.22 11.15 -1.25
N GLY A 102 -0.97 11.70 -1.38
CA GLY A 102 -2.04 11.50 -0.41
C GLY A 102 -3.38 11.47 -1.14
N LEU A 103 -4.04 10.32 -1.11
CA LEU A 103 -5.39 10.13 -1.64
C LEU A 103 -6.33 9.77 -0.48
N VAL A 104 -7.48 10.41 -0.44
CA VAL A 104 -8.48 10.21 0.61
C VAL A 104 -9.82 9.91 -0.02
N PHE A 105 -10.44 8.83 0.41
CA PHE A 105 -11.76 8.40 -0.03
C PHE A 105 -12.67 8.23 1.19
N TRP A 106 -13.86 8.82 1.15
CA TRP A 106 -14.86 8.72 2.23
C TRP A 106 -16.30 8.64 1.69
#